data_4ac6b25286a04eee3c36efbf6f55cb2d
#
_entry.id   4ac6b25286a04eee3c36efbf6f55cb2d
#
_cell.length_a   1.000
_cell.length_b   1.000
_cell.length_c   1.000
_cell.angle_alpha   90.00
_cell.angle_beta   90.00
_cell.angle_gamma   90.00
#
_symmetry.space_group_name_H-M   'P 1'
#
loop_
_entity.id
_entity.type
_entity.pdbx_description
1 polymer ?
#
loop_
_entity_poly.entity_id
_entity_poly.type
_entity_poly.pdbx_seq_one_letter_code
_entity_poly.pdbx_strand_id
1 'polypeptide(L)'
;MSTVIADPTAPSRPAGPGARLLKALATQRTVLLAVLLVLVVAIMSFLSAAGYMSGDYNPDYMSAALINAVPLAMLALAELVVILSGRGGIDLSVGAIVSLTGMIFGFTYGLWGWSLPASLLAAVLFGALCGAVNGALVAYLGFPPLIATLATFYAYKSIAIVINDQRPISTPPIQEFYSTAKAVELPVIGHNIPNIPLGLFTFLIPTALAVWFLLARTPFGRRIFAIGTNNTAAQWAGIDTRRTRFTAYLLSGLISGLVAVVTVAQFASARPDAGVSGNGMALPAITIAVLGGVAITGGIGRVSGVILAALLVVWLNAGLLLLFAGNVGAQIQLFALGTVLILAALLNGIATRRYGGTA
;
A
#
# COMPACT_ATOMS: atom_id res chain seq x y z
N MET A 1 41.61 -37.88 24.94
CA MET A 1 40.68 -37.18 24.02
C MET A 1 40.76 -35.69 24.35
N SER A 2 41.61 -34.94 23.64
CA SER A 2 41.82 -33.48 23.85
C SER A 2 40.77 -32.71 23.03
N THR A 3 39.83 -32.11 23.73
CA THR A 3 38.90 -31.15 23.14
C THR A 3 39.66 -29.88 22.76
N VAL A 4 39.82 -29.65 21.46
CA VAL A 4 40.34 -28.39 20.92
C VAL A 4 39.28 -27.32 21.19
N ILE A 5 39.53 -26.47 22.19
CA ILE A 5 38.77 -25.27 22.45
C ILE A 5 39.14 -24.29 21.32
N ALA A 6 38.21 -23.99 20.44
CA ALA A 6 38.40 -22.98 19.37
C ALA A 6 38.69 -21.62 20.02
N ASP A 7 39.77 -20.96 19.60
CA ASP A 7 40.17 -19.64 20.05
C ASP A 7 39.12 -18.60 19.60
N PRO A 8 38.45 -17.91 20.53
CA PRO A 8 37.41 -16.91 20.19
C PRO A 8 37.97 -15.64 19.56
N THR A 9 39.29 -15.49 19.42
CA THR A 9 39.95 -14.27 18.89
C THR A 9 40.44 -14.39 17.43
N ALA A 10 40.24 -15.58 16.79
CA ALA A 10 40.63 -15.74 15.40
C ALA A 10 39.80 -14.81 14.49
N PRO A 11 40.44 -13.92 13.70
CA PRO A 11 39.72 -13.02 12.79
C PRO A 11 38.93 -13.84 11.78
N SER A 12 37.60 -13.72 11.80
CA SER A 12 36.73 -14.36 10.83
C SER A 12 37.13 -13.93 9.42
N ARG A 13 37.43 -14.88 8.55
CA ARG A 13 37.71 -14.59 7.12
C ARG A 13 36.61 -13.73 6.53
N PRO A 14 36.96 -12.65 5.81
CA PRO A 14 35.96 -11.79 5.19
C PRO A 14 35.08 -12.65 4.28
N ALA A 15 33.78 -12.64 4.56
CA ALA A 15 32.80 -13.40 3.78
C ALA A 15 32.90 -12.98 2.30
N GLY A 16 33.02 -13.94 1.39
CA GLY A 16 33.06 -13.70 -0.05
C GLY A 16 31.81 -12.97 -0.52
N PRO A 17 31.83 -12.34 -1.74
CA PRO A 17 30.72 -11.53 -2.24
C PRO A 17 29.38 -12.28 -2.24
N GLY A 18 29.36 -13.57 -2.57
CA GLY A 18 28.17 -14.42 -2.52
C GLY A 18 27.61 -14.59 -1.10
N ALA A 19 28.49 -14.78 -0.10
CA ALA A 19 28.03 -14.90 1.30
C ALA A 19 27.54 -13.57 1.86
N ARG A 20 28.09 -12.44 1.42
CA ARG A 20 27.60 -11.08 1.75
C ARG A 20 26.21 -10.85 1.15
N LEU A 21 26.00 -11.23 -0.12
CA LEU A 21 24.71 -11.13 -0.78
C LEU A 21 23.67 -12.01 -0.09
N LEU A 22 23.97 -13.27 0.20
CA LEU A 22 23.08 -14.19 0.92
C LEU A 22 22.71 -13.65 2.30
N LYS A 23 23.66 -13.07 3.01
CA LYS A 23 23.40 -12.43 4.31
C LYS A 23 22.50 -11.18 4.13
N ALA A 24 22.77 -10.36 3.13
CA ALA A 24 21.95 -9.18 2.83
C ALA A 24 20.51 -9.57 2.44
N LEU A 25 20.32 -10.58 1.60
CA LEU A 25 19.01 -11.14 1.24
C LEU A 25 18.25 -11.68 2.45
N ALA A 26 18.94 -12.31 3.39
CA ALA A 26 18.34 -12.86 4.59
C ALA A 26 18.03 -11.79 5.66
N THR A 27 18.78 -10.67 5.69
CA THR A 27 18.67 -9.66 6.76
C THR A 27 18.05 -8.35 6.30
N GLN A 28 18.10 -8.02 5.00
CA GLN A 28 17.62 -6.75 4.46
C GLN A 28 16.46 -6.98 3.49
N ARG A 29 15.23 -6.80 3.95
CA ARG A 29 14.02 -6.99 3.13
C ARG A 29 13.99 -6.14 1.87
N THR A 30 14.47 -4.91 1.94
CA THR A 30 14.55 -4.02 0.78
C THR A 30 15.40 -4.62 -0.35
N VAL A 31 16.52 -5.26 0.01
CA VAL A 31 17.39 -5.96 -0.95
C VAL A 31 16.68 -7.18 -1.54
N LEU A 32 16.03 -7.98 -0.70
CA LEU A 32 15.24 -9.13 -1.15
C LEU A 32 14.15 -8.70 -2.15
N LEU A 33 13.38 -7.66 -1.82
CA LEU A 33 12.32 -7.13 -2.69
C LEU A 33 12.87 -6.58 -4.00
N ALA A 34 14.00 -5.89 -3.98
CA ALA A 34 14.63 -5.39 -5.19
C ALA A 34 15.08 -6.54 -6.12
N VAL A 35 15.68 -7.60 -5.55
CA VAL A 35 16.05 -8.80 -6.31
C VAL A 35 14.83 -9.52 -6.87
N LEU A 36 13.77 -9.69 -6.07
CA LEU A 36 12.52 -10.31 -6.53
C LEU A 36 11.87 -9.48 -7.65
N LEU A 37 11.89 -8.15 -7.53
CA LEU A 37 11.37 -7.25 -8.56
C LEU A 37 12.11 -7.44 -9.89
N VAL A 38 13.45 -7.43 -9.87
CA VAL A 38 14.27 -7.66 -11.05
C VAL A 38 14.01 -9.05 -11.64
N LEU A 39 13.90 -10.06 -10.79
CA LEU A 39 13.64 -11.44 -11.23
C LEU A 39 12.25 -11.57 -11.88
N VAL A 40 11.20 -10.98 -11.29
CA VAL A 40 9.85 -10.98 -11.89
C VAL A 40 9.88 -10.28 -13.25
N VAL A 41 10.47 -9.09 -13.35
CA VAL A 41 10.57 -8.36 -14.61
C VAL A 41 11.34 -9.18 -15.65
N ALA A 42 12.48 -9.80 -15.28
CA ALA A 42 13.27 -10.62 -16.17
C ALA A 42 12.50 -11.85 -16.67
N ILE A 43 11.82 -12.58 -15.77
CA ILE A 43 11.01 -13.74 -16.16
C ILE A 43 9.86 -13.34 -17.08
N MET A 44 9.11 -12.29 -16.75
CA MET A 44 7.98 -11.83 -17.56
C MET A 44 8.45 -11.34 -18.93
N SER A 45 9.56 -10.60 -19.01
CA SER A 45 10.16 -10.17 -20.29
C SER A 45 10.65 -11.36 -21.12
N PHE A 46 11.23 -12.38 -20.47
CA PHE A 46 11.64 -13.61 -21.17
C PHE A 46 10.44 -14.38 -21.74
N LEU A 47 9.36 -14.55 -20.94
CA LEU A 47 8.14 -15.23 -21.39
C LEU A 47 7.45 -14.47 -22.54
N SER A 48 7.47 -13.14 -22.50
CA SER A 48 6.98 -12.29 -23.58
C SER A 48 7.80 -12.49 -24.85
N ALA A 49 9.12 -12.42 -24.76
CA ALA A 49 10.03 -12.63 -25.90
C ALA A 49 9.94 -14.05 -26.49
N ALA A 50 9.62 -15.05 -25.66
CA ALA A 50 9.43 -16.44 -26.09
C ALA A 50 8.02 -16.71 -26.67
N GLY A 51 7.12 -15.70 -26.74
CA GLY A 51 5.79 -15.82 -27.35
C GLY A 51 4.75 -16.53 -26.47
N TYR A 52 4.97 -16.67 -25.16
CA TYR A 52 4.02 -17.29 -24.22
C TYR A 52 2.93 -16.33 -23.72
N MET A 53 2.97 -15.05 -24.09
CA MET A 53 2.02 -14.04 -23.64
C MET A 53 1.11 -13.56 -24.77
N SER A 54 -0.08 -13.08 -24.42
CA SER A 54 -1.07 -12.55 -25.38
C SER A 54 -0.71 -11.14 -25.88
N GLY A 55 0.34 -10.51 -25.36
CA GLY A 55 0.83 -9.20 -25.74
C GLY A 55 2.24 -8.96 -25.22
N ASP A 56 2.82 -7.81 -25.57
CA ASP A 56 4.20 -7.48 -25.24
C ASP A 56 4.35 -6.95 -23.81
N TYR A 57 5.14 -7.63 -22.99
CA TYR A 57 5.59 -7.14 -21.69
C TYR A 57 6.80 -6.23 -21.86
N ASN A 58 6.57 -5.04 -22.37
CA ASN A 58 7.57 -4.03 -22.72
C ASN A 58 7.53 -2.84 -21.75
N PRO A 59 8.49 -1.89 -21.80
CA PRO A 59 8.52 -0.72 -20.93
C PRO A 59 7.26 0.14 -21.01
N ASP A 60 6.60 0.26 -22.17
CA ASP A 60 5.36 1.03 -22.32
C ASP A 60 4.21 0.39 -21.54
N TYR A 61 4.07 -0.94 -21.64
CA TYR A 61 3.08 -1.69 -20.87
C TYR A 61 3.33 -1.63 -19.36
N MET A 62 4.60 -1.76 -18.95
CA MET A 62 5.00 -1.63 -17.55
C MET A 62 4.72 -0.23 -17.01
N SER A 63 4.98 0.79 -17.81
CA SER A 63 4.68 2.17 -17.44
C SER A 63 3.16 2.42 -17.33
N ALA A 64 2.38 1.94 -18.29
CA ALA A 64 0.92 2.01 -18.23
C ALA A 64 0.35 1.31 -16.99
N ALA A 65 0.92 0.17 -16.57
CA ALA A 65 0.52 -0.55 -15.38
C ALA A 65 0.72 0.26 -14.08
N LEU A 66 1.62 1.26 -14.07
CA LEU A 66 1.83 2.13 -12.91
C LEU A 66 0.60 2.94 -12.52
N ILE A 67 -0.36 3.13 -13.42
CA ILE A 67 -1.63 3.78 -13.07
C ILE A 67 -2.33 3.04 -11.92
N ASN A 68 -2.28 1.71 -11.92
CA ASN A 68 -2.85 0.88 -10.87
C ASN A 68 -1.97 0.85 -9.60
N ALA A 69 -0.67 1.15 -9.74
CA ALA A 69 0.23 1.23 -8.60
C ALA A 69 -0.09 2.42 -7.68
N VAL A 70 -0.57 3.53 -8.25
CA VAL A 70 -0.82 4.76 -7.49
C VAL A 70 -1.79 4.52 -6.32
N PRO A 71 -3.05 4.10 -6.54
CA PRO A 71 -4.00 3.92 -5.44
C PRO A 71 -3.59 2.79 -4.49
N LEU A 72 -3.06 1.67 -5.01
CA LEU A 72 -2.68 0.53 -4.18
C LEU A 72 -1.47 0.84 -3.29
N ALA A 73 -0.45 1.52 -3.80
CA ALA A 73 0.71 1.93 -3.00
C ALA A 73 0.31 2.96 -1.93
N MET A 74 -0.55 3.91 -2.26
CA MET A 74 -1.04 4.89 -1.30
C MET A 74 -1.83 4.22 -0.17
N LEU A 75 -2.73 3.27 -0.48
CA LEU A 75 -3.45 2.49 0.54
C LEU A 75 -2.51 1.60 1.35
N ALA A 76 -1.49 1.01 0.73
CA ALA A 76 -0.47 0.25 1.46
C ALA A 76 0.36 1.14 2.41
N LEU A 77 0.57 2.41 2.08
CA LEU A 77 1.15 3.40 3.00
C LEU A 77 0.18 3.78 4.13
N ALA A 78 -1.12 3.82 3.88
CA ALA A 78 -2.14 3.99 4.92
C ALA A 78 -2.11 2.81 5.90
N GLU A 79 -2.09 1.58 5.38
CA GLU A 79 -1.95 0.35 6.18
C GLU A 79 -0.62 0.30 6.94
N LEU A 80 0.50 0.72 6.35
CA LEU A 80 1.78 0.85 7.06
C LEU A 80 1.61 1.64 8.36
N VAL A 81 0.96 2.81 8.30
CA VAL A 81 0.78 3.67 9.47
C VAL A 81 -0.08 2.99 10.54
N VAL A 82 -1.17 2.32 10.13
CA VAL A 82 -2.07 1.62 11.06
C VAL A 82 -1.38 0.41 11.68
N ILE A 83 -0.74 -0.45 10.88
CA ILE A 83 -0.07 -1.67 11.35
C ILE A 83 1.08 -1.32 12.30
N LEU A 84 1.84 -0.26 12.02
CA LEU A 84 2.90 0.21 12.92
C LEU A 84 2.41 0.49 14.34
N SER A 85 1.14 0.85 14.54
CA SER A 85 0.58 1.13 15.87
C SER A 85 0.45 -0.12 16.78
N GLY A 86 0.67 -1.31 16.24
CA GLY A 86 0.65 -2.58 16.97
C GLY A 86 -0.75 -3.05 17.37
N ARG A 87 -0.82 -4.07 18.23
CA ARG A 87 -2.06 -4.70 18.73
C ARG A 87 -2.97 -5.25 17.63
N GLY A 88 -2.38 -5.75 16.53
CA GLY A 88 -3.13 -6.23 15.36
C GLY A 88 -3.84 -5.11 14.60
N GLY A 89 -3.28 -3.89 14.63
CA GLY A 89 -3.80 -2.75 13.89
C GLY A 89 -3.82 -3.05 12.39
N ILE A 90 -5.01 -3.25 11.83
CA ILE A 90 -5.27 -3.44 10.39
C ILE A 90 -6.57 -2.68 10.12
N ASP A 91 -6.67 -2.00 8.99
CA ASP A 91 -7.84 -1.24 8.59
C ASP A 91 -8.51 -1.85 7.35
N LEU A 92 -9.44 -2.77 7.57
CA LEU A 92 -10.19 -3.39 6.46
C LEU A 92 -11.12 -2.41 5.75
N SER A 93 -11.40 -1.25 6.33
CA SER A 93 -12.36 -0.30 5.79
C SER A 93 -11.80 0.64 4.72
N VAL A 94 -10.47 0.69 4.50
CA VAL A 94 -9.82 1.64 3.58
C VAL A 94 -10.47 1.66 2.18
N GLY A 95 -10.82 0.49 1.62
CA GLY A 95 -11.51 0.40 0.33
C GLY A 95 -12.93 0.97 0.38
N ALA A 96 -13.67 0.73 1.44
CA ALA A 96 -15.01 1.29 1.62
C ALA A 96 -14.96 2.81 1.86
N ILE A 97 -13.93 3.30 2.55
CA ILE A 97 -13.66 4.75 2.68
C ILE A 97 -13.40 5.36 1.30
N VAL A 98 -12.59 4.69 0.45
CA VAL A 98 -12.36 5.14 -0.94
C VAL A 98 -13.68 5.26 -1.70
N SER A 99 -14.53 4.24 -1.64
CA SER A 99 -15.83 4.25 -2.32
C SER A 99 -16.72 5.39 -1.85
N LEU A 100 -16.93 5.50 -0.54
CA LEU A 100 -17.82 6.51 0.05
C LEU A 100 -17.30 7.93 -0.17
N THR A 101 -16.01 8.15 0.05
CA THR A 101 -15.37 9.46 -0.16
C THR A 101 -15.34 9.85 -1.64
N GLY A 102 -15.18 8.87 -2.54
CA GLY A 102 -15.30 9.08 -3.98
C GLY A 102 -16.68 9.60 -4.38
N MET A 103 -17.74 9.07 -3.77
CA MET A 103 -19.10 9.61 -3.98
C MET A 103 -19.23 11.04 -3.45
N ILE A 104 -18.67 11.36 -2.27
CA ILE A 104 -18.66 12.75 -1.75
C ILE A 104 -17.94 13.70 -2.71
N PHE A 105 -16.78 13.29 -3.26
CA PHE A 105 -16.09 14.06 -4.29
C PHE A 105 -16.96 14.22 -5.56
N GLY A 106 -17.62 13.13 -5.99
CA GLY A 106 -18.55 13.16 -7.12
C GLY A 106 -19.71 14.13 -6.93
N PHE A 107 -20.30 14.17 -5.73
CA PHE A 107 -21.35 15.15 -5.41
C PHE A 107 -20.83 16.58 -5.40
N THR A 108 -19.74 16.85 -4.68
CA THR A 108 -19.22 18.20 -4.51
C THR A 108 -18.68 18.77 -5.82
N TYR A 109 -17.83 18.04 -6.53
CA TYR A 109 -17.19 18.49 -7.75
C TYR A 109 -18.09 18.30 -8.98
N GLY A 110 -18.69 17.11 -9.11
CA GLY A 110 -19.44 16.75 -10.32
C GLY A 110 -20.84 17.32 -10.39
N LEU A 111 -21.61 17.32 -9.29
CA LEU A 111 -23.01 17.70 -9.29
C LEU A 111 -23.25 19.09 -8.70
N TRP A 112 -22.59 19.44 -7.58
CA TRP A 112 -22.83 20.74 -6.92
C TRP A 112 -21.94 21.87 -7.46
N GLY A 113 -21.00 21.55 -8.35
CA GLY A 113 -20.17 22.56 -9.02
C GLY A 113 -19.18 23.28 -8.09
N TRP A 114 -18.78 22.63 -6.98
CA TRP A 114 -17.73 23.21 -6.13
C TRP A 114 -16.41 23.26 -6.88
N SER A 115 -15.55 24.22 -6.52
CA SER A 115 -14.20 24.26 -7.07
C SER A 115 -13.41 22.99 -6.75
N LEU A 116 -12.48 22.62 -7.63
CA LEU A 116 -11.62 21.43 -7.42
C LEU A 116 -10.90 21.45 -6.07
N PRO A 117 -10.26 22.56 -5.61
CA PRO A 117 -9.63 22.59 -4.30
C PRO A 117 -10.60 22.37 -3.13
N ALA A 118 -11.82 22.93 -3.21
CA ALA A 118 -12.83 22.77 -2.17
C ALA A 118 -13.33 21.31 -2.11
N SER A 119 -13.57 20.69 -3.25
CA SER A 119 -14.02 19.30 -3.35
C SER A 119 -12.92 18.32 -2.91
N LEU A 120 -11.66 18.59 -3.24
CA LEU A 120 -10.53 17.83 -2.78
C LEU A 120 -10.38 17.91 -1.26
N LEU A 121 -10.49 19.10 -0.69
CA LEU A 121 -10.46 19.29 0.76
C LEU A 121 -11.63 18.56 1.44
N ALA A 122 -12.83 18.65 0.89
CA ALA A 122 -14.01 17.94 1.40
C ALA A 122 -13.79 16.43 1.40
N ALA A 123 -13.27 15.86 0.31
CA ALA A 123 -12.96 14.43 0.21
C ALA A 123 -11.92 14.01 1.25
N VAL A 124 -10.82 14.75 1.38
CA VAL A 124 -9.75 14.44 2.34
C VAL A 124 -10.25 14.52 3.78
N LEU A 125 -11.00 15.55 4.13
CA LEU A 125 -11.56 15.73 5.48
C LEU A 125 -12.61 14.65 5.78
N PHE A 126 -13.45 14.28 4.82
CA PHE A 126 -14.44 13.23 5.01
C PHE A 126 -13.76 11.86 5.17
N GLY A 127 -12.72 11.55 4.38
CA GLY A 127 -11.91 10.36 4.58
C GLY A 127 -11.25 10.33 5.96
N ALA A 128 -10.69 11.46 6.41
CA ALA A 128 -10.12 11.61 7.75
C ALA A 128 -11.20 11.40 8.84
N LEU A 129 -12.43 11.87 8.64
CA LEU A 129 -13.56 11.64 9.57
C LEU A 129 -13.88 10.14 9.68
N CYS A 130 -13.95 9.43 8.56
CA CYS A 130 -14.13 7.97 8.56
C CYS A 130 -13.00 7.27 9.32
N GLY A 131 -11.75 7.65 9.08
CA GLY A 131 -10.60 7.14 9.83
C GLY A 131 -10.65 7.51 11.32
N ALA A 132 -11.14 8.70 11.67
CA ALA A 132 -11.34 9.11 13.07
C ALA A 132 -12.38 8.26 13.79
N VAL A 133 -13.46 7.86 13.11
CA VAL A 133 -14.45 6.90 13.66
C VAL A 133 -13.75 5.56 13.99
N ASN A 134 -12.97 5.00 13.06
CA ASN A 134 -12.20 3.79 13.33
C ASN A 134 -11.23 3.97 14.49
N GLY A 135 -10.50 5.08 14.49
CA GLY A 135 -9.58 5.43 15.57
C GLY A 135 -10.26 5.56 16.92
N ALA A 136 -11.46 6.12 16.96
CA ALA A 136 -12.25 6.23 18.19
C ALA A 136 -12.69 4.85 18.70
N LEU A 137 -13.21 3.98 17.82
CA LEU A 137 -13.61 2.62 18.17
C LEU A 137 -12.42 1.81 18.73
N VAL A 138 -11.26 1.87 18.06
CA VAL A 138 -10.10 1.06 18.42
C VAL A 138 -9.34 1.65 19.61
N ALA A 139 -9.05 2.96 19.60
CA ALA A 139 -8.14 3.57 20.57
C ALA A 139 -8.82 3.96 21.87
N TYR A 140 -10.07 4.43 21.83
CA TYR A 140 -10.78 4.91 23.01
C TYR A 140 -11.80 3.92 23.53
N LEU A 141 -12.57 3.27 22.64
CA LEU A 141 -13.56 2.27 23.04
C LEU A 141 -12.98 0.87 23.19
N GLY A 142 -11.75 0.63 22.74
CA GLY A 142 -11.02 -0.63 22.96
C GLY A 142 -11.48 -1.80 22.10
N PHE A 143 -12.23 -1.55 21.02
CA PHE A 143 -12.62 -2.62 20.09
C PHE A 143 -11.38 -3.25 19.43
N PRO A 144 -11.38 -4.58 19.20
CA PRO A 144 -10.38 -5.22 18.36
C PRO A 144 -10.37 -4.58 16.97
N PRO A 145 -9.19 -4.20 16.43
CA PRO A 145 -9.07 -3.49 15.17
C PRO A 145 -9.83 -4.13 14.00
N LEU A 146 -9.68 -5.44 13.82
CA LEU A 146 -10.35 -6.18 12.73
C LEU A 146 -11.87 -6.12 12.85
N ILE A 147 -12.42 -6.20 14.07
CA ILE A 147 -13.88 -6.14 14.28
C ILE A 147 -14.39 -4.72 14.02
N ALA A 148 -13.72 -3.70 14.55
CA ALA A 148 -14.10 -2.30 14.34
C ALA A 148 -14.08 -1.92 12.86
N THR A 149 -12.98 -2.23 12.15
CA THR A 149 -12.81 -1.84 10.75
C THR A 149 -13.64 -2.69 9.78
N LEU A 150 -13.95 -3.93 10.13
CA LEU A 150 -14.91 -4.75 9.37
C LEU A 150 -16.34 -4.22 9.51
N ALA A 151 -16.75 -3.83 10.71
CA ALA A 151 -18.06 -3.24 10.93
C ALA A 151 -18.21 -1.91 10.15
N THR A 152 -17.22 -1.04 10.23
CA THR A 152 -17.23 0.22 9.47
C THR A 152 -17.08 0.00 7.97
N PHE A 153 -16.36 -1.04 7.51
CA PHE A 153 -16.34 -1.45 6.11
C PHE A 153 -17.75 -1.67 5.56
N TYR A 154 -18.56 -2.48 6.25
CA TYR A 154 -19.93 -2.71 5.81
C TYR A 154 -20.79 -1.46 5.89
N ALA A 155 -20.64 -0.64 6.93
CA ALA A 155 -21.37 0.62 7.07
C ALA A 155 -21.03 1.59 5.92
N TYR A 156 -19.75 1.86 5.67
CA TYR A 156 -19.31 2.80 4.63
C TYR A 156 -19.64 2.30 3.23
N LYS A 157 -19.46 1.00 2.98
CA LYS A 157 -19.86 0.36 1.72
C LYS A 157 -21.36 0.52 1.47
N SER A 158 -22.19 0.25 2.47
CA SER A 158 -23.64 0.37 2.34
C SER A 158 -24.07 1.82 2.06
N ILE A 159 -23.51 2.79 2.81
CA ILE A 159 -23.78 4.21 2.57
C ILE A 159 -23.35 4.62 1.15
N ALA A 160 -22.16 4.21 0.69
CA ALA A 160 -21.66 4.55 -0.64
C ALA A 160 -22.61 4.06 -1.76
N ILE A 161 -23.18 2.86 -1.58
CA ILE A 161 -24.12 2.26 -2.54
C ILE A 161 -25.47 2.97 -2.52
N VAL A 162 -26.00 3.27 -1.33
CA VAL A 162 -27.37 3.80 -1.18
C VAL A 162 -27.42 5.31 -1.50
N ILE A 163 -26.37 6.07 -1.24
CA ILE A 163 -26.38 7.54 -1.32
C ILE A 163 -26.72 8.10 -2.71
N ASN A 164 -26.55 7.30 -3.77
CA ASN A 164 -26.87 7.66 -5.16
C ASN A 164 -27.55 6.51 -5.91
N ASP A 165 -28.36 5.70 -5.25
CA ASP A 165 -29.09 4.57 -5.84
C ASP A 165 -28.21 3.65 -6.69
N GLN A 166 -27.01 3.32 -6.22
CA GLN A 166 -26.00 2.50 -6.89
C GLN A 166 -25.46 3.10 -8.21
N ARG A 167 -25.83 4.33 -8.54
CA ARG A 167 -25.44 4.97 -9.80
C ARG A 167 -24.08 5.67 -9.65
N PRO A 168 -23.17 5.52 -10.62
CA PRO A 168 -21.97 6.32 -10.68
C PRO A 168 -22.29 7.77 -11.07
N ILE A 169 -21.42 8.70 -10.67
CA ILE A 169 -21.47 10.10 -11.08
C ILE A 169 -20.37 10.32 -12.11
N SER A 170 -20.75 10.62 -13.36
CA SER A 170 -19.82 10.82 -14.48
C SER A 170 -20.27 12.04 -15.28
N THR A 171 -19.98 13.21 -14.77
CA THR A 171 -20.29 14.51 -15.38
C THR A 171 -19.10 15.04 -16.17
N PRO A 172 -19.29 16.01 -17.10
CA PRO A 172 -18.19 16.59 -17.88
C PRO A 172 -16.98 17.04 -17.02
N PRO A 173 -17.16 17.75 -15.88
CA PRO A 173 -16.02 18.11 -15.02
C PRO A 173 -15.24 16.89 -14.51
N ILE A 174 -15.93 15.80 -14.15
CA ILE A 174 -15.28 14.55 -13.68
C ILE A 174 -14.55 13.87 -14.84
N GLN A 175 -15.11 13.87 -16.05
CA GLN A 175 -14.47 13.31 -17.23
C GLN A 175 -13.21 14.08 -17.63
N GLU A 176 -13.25 15.41 -17.57
CA GLU A 176 -12.08 16.26 -17.81
C GLU A 176 -11.00 16.03 -16.74
N PHE A 177 -11.40 15.73 -15.51
CA PHE A 177 -10.49 15.45 -14.41
C PHE A 177 -9.62 14.21 -14.66
N TYR A 178 -10.03 13.28 -15.52
CA TYR A 178 -9.21 12.16 -15.99
C TYR A 178 -7.84 12.60 -16.53
N SER A 179 -7.76 13.78 -17.13
CA SER A 179 -6.50 14.33 -17.63
C SER A 179 -5.40 14.42 -16.57
N THR A 180 -5.78 14.54 -15.29
CA THR A 180 -4.83 14.62 -14.15
C THR A 180 -4.20 13.28 -13.75
N ALA A 181 -4.79 12.18 -14.18
CA ALA A 181 -4.31 10.83 -13.87
C ALA A 181 -3.73 10.10 -15.08
N LYS A 182 -4.06 10.55 -16.31
CA LYS A 182 -3.60 9.88 -17.54
C LYS A 182 -2.08 9.91 -17.70
N ALA A 183 -1.57 9.02 -18.52
CA ALA A 183 -0.16 9.00 -18.88
C ALA A 183 0.20 10.24 -19.73
N VAL A 184 1.36 10.82 -19.46
CA VAL A 184 1.90 11.99 -20.15
C VAL A 184 3.32 11.74 -20.62
N GLU A 185 3.67 12.32 -21.78
CA GLU A 185 5.06 12.42 -22.21
C GLU A 185 5.79 13.43 -21.33
N LEU A 186 6.99 13.09 -20.88
CA LEU A 186 7.83 14.03 -20.14
C LEU A 186 8.53 14.97 -21.12
N PRO A 187 8.31 16.29 -21.04
CA PRO A 187 8.78 17.26 -22.05
C PRO A 187 10.30 17.29 -22.25
N VAL A 188 11.06 16.86 -21.23
CA VAL A 188 12.54 16.96 -21.23
C VAL A 188 13.22 15.76 -21.89
N ILE A 189 12.55 14.60 -21.99
CA ILE A 189 13.19 13.34 -22.39
C ILE A 189 12.59 12.79 -23.70
N GLY A 190 11.51 13.40 -24.18
CA GLY A 190 10.89 13.10 -25.48
C GLY A 190 10.36 11.67 -25.62
N HIS A 191 10.16 11.25 -26.88
CA HIS A 191 9.58 9.94 -27.24
C HIS A 191 10.42 8.71 -26.86
N ASN A 192 11.59 8.89 -26.25
CA ASN A 192 12.49 7.78 -25.90
C ASN A 192 12.17 7.12 -24.55
N ILE A 193 11.25 7.69 -23.78
CA ILE A 193 10.79 7.13 -22.49
C ILE A 193 9.29 6.88 -22.54
N PRO A 194 8.81 5.74 -22.00
CA PRO A 194 7.41 5.43 -21.90
C PRO A 194 6.62 6.53 -21.19
N ASN A 195 5.38 6.76 -21.63
CA ASN A 195 4.47 7.69 -20.99
C ASN A 195 4.18 7.27 -19.53
N ILE A 196 4.45 8.15 -18.59
CA ILE A 196 4.30 7.86 -17.16
C ILE A 196 2.98 8.47 -16.66
N PRO A 197 2.18 7.73 -15.87
CA PRO A 197 0.95 8.27 -15.28
C PRO A 197 1.23 9.51 -14.42
N LEU A 198 0.56 10.62 -14.70
CA LEU A 198 0.74 11.88 -13.97
C LEU A 198 0.41 11.70 -12.48
N GLY A 199 -0.54 10.82 -12.15
CA GLY A 199 -0.90 10.48 -10.78
C GLY A 199 0.25 10.01 -9.90
N LEU A 200 1.33 9.46 -10.52
CA LEU A 200 2.55 9.09 -9.80
C LEU A 200 3.20 10.33 -9.15
N PHE A 201 3.30 11.43 -9.90
CA PHE A 201 3.93 12.67 -9.46
C PHE A 201 3.01 13.53 -8.60
N THR A 202 1.72 13.57 -8.94
CA THR A 202 0.74 14.44 -8.26
C THR A 202 0.23 13.84 -6.95
N PHE A 203 0.16 12.51 -6.83
CA PHE A 203 -0.44 11.85 -5.67
C PHE A 203 0.52 10.90 -4.94
N LEU A 204 1.11 9.91 -5.63
CA LEU A 204 1.88 8.87 -4.94
C LEU A 204 3.18 9.41 -4.33
N ILE A 205 4.00 10.12 -5.10
CA ILE A 205 5.27 10.65 -4.60
C ILE A 205 5.06 11.62 -3.44
N PRO A 206 4.17 12.63 -3.51
CA PRO A 206 3.90 13.51 -2.39
C PRO A 206 3.41 12.75 -1.14
N THR A 207 2.50 11.78 -1.31
CA THR A 207 2.01 10.97 -0.19
C THR A 207 3.13 10.13 0.42
N ALA A 208 3.96 9.48 -0.39
CA ALA A 208 5.08 8.68 0.10
C ALA A 208 6.11 9.54 0.86
N LEU A 209 6.42 10.74 0.34
CA LEU A 209 7.32 11.68 1.01
C LEU A 209 6.70 12.21 2.31
N ALA A 210 5.40 12.52 2.34
CA ALA A 210 4.70 12.96 3.53
C ALA A 210 4.70 11.88 4.62
N VAL A 211 4.36 10.63 4.26
CA VAL A 211 4.39 9.49 5.19
C VAL A 211 5.82 9.21 5.66
N TRP A 212 6.80 9.24 4.77
CA TRP A 212 8.20 9.08 5.14
C TRP A 212 8.65 10.17 6.11
N PHE A 213 8.36 11.44 5.83
CA PHE A 213 8.69 12.56 6.71
C PHE A 213 8.02 12.41 8.07
N LEU A 214 6.73 12.08 8.08
CA LEU A 214 5.94 11.89 9.29
C LEU A 214 6.54 10.78 10.17
N LEU A 215 6.91 9.64 9.58
CA LEU A 215 7.48 8.50 10.30
C LEU A 215 8.94 8.69 10.70
N ALA A 216 9.77 9.29 9.83
CA ALA A 216 11.22 9.38 10.04
C ALA A 216 11.66 10.64 10.81
N ARG A 217 10.90 11.74 10.73
CA ARG A 217 11.35 13.07 11.17
C ARG A 217 10.51 13.71 12.27
N THR A 218 9.33 13.13 12.61
CA THR A 218 8.42 13.76 13.59
C THR A 218 8.34 13.00 14.92
N PRO A 219 7.86 13.66 15.99
CA PRO A 219 7.55 12.97 17.25
C PRO A 219 6.50 11.88 17.11
N PHE A 220 5.55 12.02 16.16
CA PHE A 220 4.56 11.01 15.89
C PHE A 220 5.21 9.69 15.45
N GLY A 221 6.17 9.75 14.51
CA GLY A 221 6.90 8.57 14.07
C GLY A 221 7.59 7.85 15.24
N ARG A 222 8.31 8.56 16.09
CA ARG A 222 8.93 7.95 17.28
C ARG A 222 7.93 7.28 18.21
N ARG A 223 6.77 7.92 18.44
CA ARG A 223 5.71 7.39 19.31
C ARG A 223 5.06 6.15 18.70
N ILE A 224 4.76 6.15 17.38
CA ILE A 224 4.07 5.02 16.75
C ILE A 224 4.95 3.77 16.71
N PHE A 225 6.27 3.92 16.44
CA PHE A 225 7.22 2.81 16.54
C PHE A 225 7.33 2.28 18.00
N ALA A 226 7.37 3.18 18.99
CA ALA A 226 7.46 2.79 20.39
C ALA A 226 6.22 1.99 20.84
N ILE A 227 5.00 2.49 20.55
CA ILE A 227 3.75 1.81 20.95
C ILE A 227 3.57 0.47 20.22
N GLY A 228 4.06 0.37 18.97
CA GLY A 228 4.02 -0.85 18.19
C GLY A 228 4.97 -1.92 18.70
N THR A 229 6.17 -1.52 19.13
CA THR A 229 7.17 -2.44 19.67
C THR A 229 6.76 -2.97 21.04
N ASN A 230 6.38 -2.09 21.95
CA ASN A 230 5.90 -2.47 23.29
C ASN A 230 4.95 -1.41 23.84
N ASN A 231 3.66 -1.69 23.76
CA ASN A 231 2.62 -0.75 24.19
C ASN A 231 2.70 -0.43 25.70
N THR A 232 3.03 -1.42 26.54
CA THR A 232 3.11 -1.26 27.99
C THR A 232 4.33 -0.39 28.36
N ALA A 233 5.51 -0.71 27.79
CA ALA A 233 6.70 0.11 28.04
C ALA A 233 6.52 1.55 27.56
N ALA A 234 5.88 1.76 26.41
CA ALA A 234 5.57 3.09 25.89
C ALA A 234 4.66 3.90 26.83
N GLN A 235 3.65 3.25 27.45
CA GLN A 235 2.80 3.88 28.47
C GLN A 235 3.61 4.29 29.70
N TRP A 236 4.48 3.41 30.22
CA TRP A 236 5.34 3.72 31.35
C TRP A 236 6.33 4.85 31.04
N ALA A 237 6.72 5.02 29.77
CA ALA A 237 7.52 6.14 29.30
C ALA A 237 6.70 7.44 29.06
N GLY A 238 5.43 7.48 29.43
CA GLY A 238 4.58 8.66 29.32
C GLY A 238 4.01 8.93 27.92
N ILE A 239 4.08 7.95 27.01
CA ILE A 239 3.49 8.10 25.67
C ILE A 239 1.98 7.84 25.74
N ASP A 240 1.18 8.80 25.26
CA ASP A 240 -0.26 8.60 25.07
C ASP A 240 -0.49 7.65 23.88
N THR A 241 -0.66 6.35 24.20
CA THR A 241 -0.84 5.29 23.22
C THR A 241 -2.19 5.37 22.53
N ARG A 242 -3.23 5.87 23.23
CA ARG A 242 -4.58 6.02 22.65
C ARG A 242 -4.59 7.10 21.59
N ARG A 243 -4.09 8.28 21.93
CA ARG A 243 -4.00 9.40 20.98
C ARG A 243 -3.12 9.06 19.77
N THR A 244 -1.99 8.39 19.99
CA THR A 244 -1.08 8.00 18.90
C THR A 244 -1.76 7.01 17.94
N ARG A 245 -2.49 6.02 18.48
CA ARG A 245 -3.23 5.04 17.66
C ARG A 245 -4.41 5.67 16.93
N PHE A 246 -5.19 6.53 17.60
CA PHE A 246 -6.26 7.31 16.99
C PHE A 246 -5.74 8.10 15.76
N THR A 247 -4.61 8.80 15.91
CA THR A 247 -3.98 9.55 14.84
C THR A 247 -3.56 8.64 13.67
N ALA A 248 -3.15 7.39 13.93
CA ALA A 248 -2.81 6.44 12.87
C ALA A 248 -4.01 6.13 11.98
N TYR A 249 -5.19 5.84 12.56
CA TYR A 249 -6.42 5.60 11.80
C TYR A 249 -6.94 6.86 11.11
N LEU A 250 -6.83 8.03 11.75
CA LEU A 250 -7.18 9.31 11.12
C LEU A 250 -6.34 9.55 9.87
N LEU A 251 -5.03 9.30 9.92
CA LEU A 251 -4.13 9.41 8.78
C LEU A 251 -4.44 8.37 7.69
N SER A 252 -4.78 7.13 8.08
CA SER A 252 -5.24 6.11 7.13
C SER A 252 -6.48 6.58 6.36
N GLY A 253 -7.47 7.11 7.06
CA GLY A 253 -8.66 7.67 6.43
C GLY A 253 -8.38 8.88 5.54
N LEU A 254 -7.47 9.77 5.95
CA LEU A 254 -7.03 10.91 5.15
C LEU A 254 -6.38 10.45 3.83
N ILE A 255 -5.46 9.48 3.90
CA ILE A 255 -4.83 8.91 2.70
C ILE A 255 -5.87 8.21 1.83
N SER A 256 -6.80 7.45 2.43
CA SER A 256 -7.91 6.82 1.69
C SER A 256 -8.81 7.84 1.00
N GLY A 257 -9.01 9.01 1.60
CA GLY A 257 -9.70 10.14 0.98
C GLY A 257 -8.97 10.69 -0.24
N LEU A 258 -7.64 10.81 -0.19
CA LEU A 258 -6.83 11.15 -1.38
C LEU A 258 -6.93 10.07 -2.46
N VAL A 259 -6.87 8.79 -2.08
CA VAL A 259 -7.02 7.66 -3.01
C VAL A 259 -8.39 7.68 -3.69
N ALA A 260 -9.44 8.09 -2.99
CA ALA A 260 -10.77 8.26 -3.59
C ALA A 260 -10.74 9.26 -4.76
N VAL A 261 -10.06 10.39 -4.60
CA VAL A 261 -9.89 11.39 -5.67
C VAL A 261 -9.08 10.81 -6.83
N VAL A 262 -8.02 10.07 -6.55
CA VAL A 262 -7.22 9.36 -7.56
C VAL A 262 -8.08 8.38 -8.36
N THR A 263 -8.91 7.58 -7.69
CA THR A 263 -9.76 6.59 -8.37
C THR A 263 -10.84 7.25 -9.23
N VAL A 264 -11.42 8.36 -8.76
CA VAL A 264 -12.36 9.14 -9.58
C VAL A 264 -11.68 9.69 -10.83
N ALA A 265 -10.45 10.20 -10.70
CA ALA A 265 -9.66 10.63 -11.84
C ALA A 265 -9.37 9.47 -12.81
N GLN A 266 -8.93 8.32 -12.32
CA GLN A 266 -8.57 7.16 -13.16
C GLN A 266 -9.75 6.57 -13.93
N PHE A 267 -10.92 6.52 -13.31
CA PHE A 267 -12.13 5.97 -13.94
C PHE A 267 -12.97 7.00 -14.69
N ALA A 268 -12.61 8.28 -14.65
CA ALA A 268 -13.44 9.38 -15.13
C ALA A 268 -14.88 9.33 -14.57
N SER A 269 -15.03 8.80 -13.37
CA SER A 269 -16.32 8.50 -12.74
C SER A 269 -16.17 8.28 -11.24
N ALA A 270 -17.02 8.91 -10.45
CA ALA A 270 -17.17 8.57 -9.04
C ALA A 270 -18.10 7.36 -8.92
N ARG A 271 -17.52 6.21 -8.55
CA ARG A 271 -18.22 4.92 -8.48
C ARG A 271 -18.46 4.51 -7.03
N PRO A 272 -19.69 4.12 -6.66
CA PRO A 272 -20.02 3.71 -5.30
C PRO A 272 -19.30 2.43 -4.84
N ASP A 273 -18.75 1.67 -5.78
CA ASP A 273 -18.04 0.41 -5.55
C ASP A 273 -16.52 0.49 -5.81
N ALA A 274 -15.96 1.69 -6.09
CA ALA A 274 -14.58 1.87 -6.57
C ALA A 274 -13.50 1.16 -5.75
N GLY A 275 -13.62 1.18 -4.43
CA GLY A 275 -12.65 0.54 -3.54
C GLY A 275 -13.02 -0.87 -3.08
N VAL A 276 -14.21 -1.38 -3.45
CA VAL A 276 -14.74 -2.66 -2.94
C VAL A 276 -15.18 -3.62 -4.05
N SER A 277 -15.19 -3.18 -5.32
CA SER A 277 -15.56 -4.06 -6.46
C SER A 277 -14.50 -5.13 -6.69
N GLY A 278 -14.94 -6.27 -7.20
CA GLY A 278 -14.09 -7.43 -7.39
C GLY A 278 -13.49 -7.90 -6.06
N ASN A 279 -12.17 -7.89 -5.96
CA ASN A 279 -11.45 -8.32 -4.75
C ASN A 279 -11.25 -7.21 -3.71
N GLY A 280 -11.71 -6.01 -4.01
CA GLY A 280 -11.50 -4.81 -3.20
C GLY A 280 -10.04 -4.37 -3.15
N MET A 281 -9.77 -3.22 -2.55
CA MET A 281 -8.42 -2.66 -2.45
C MET A 281 -7.74 -2.94 -1.10
N ALA A 282 -8.49 -3.27 -0.04
CA ALA A 282 -7.95 -3.41 1.31
C ALA A 282 -6.97 -4.59 1.43
N LEU A 283 -7.38 -5.80 0.99
CA LEU A 283 -6.51 -6.98 1.09
C LEU A 283 -5.22 -6.85 0.26
N PRO A 284 -5.23 -6.40 -1.01
CA PRO A 284 -4.00 -6.09 -1.73
C PRO A 284 -3.11 -5.07 -1.03
N ALA A 285 -3.67 -4.00 -0.47
CA ALA A 285 -2.92 -2.97 0.24
C ALA A 285 -2.22 -3.53 1.50
N ILE A 286 -2.94 -4.32 2.31
CA ILE A 286 -2.38 -5.03 3.47
C ILE A 286 -1.26 -5.98 3.03
N THR A 287 -1.49 -6.75 1.97
CA THR A 287 -0.50 -7.69 1.43
C THR A 287 0.77 -6.96 0.99
N ILE A 288 0.64 -5.84 0.28
CA ILE A 288 1.77 -5.00 -0.14
C ILE A 288 2.52 -4.46 1.09
N ALA A 289 1.81 -3.98 2.12
CA ALA A 289 2.45 -3.48 3.34
C ALA A 289 3.26 -4.58 4.04
N VAL A 290 2.67 -5.75 4.24
CA VAL A 290 3.33 -6.89 4.89
C VAL A 290 4.49 -7.42 4.06
N LEU A 291 4.31 -7.57 2.74
CA LEU A 291 5.38 -7.94 1.81
C LEU A 291 6.51 -6.91 1.87
N GLY A 292 6.19 -5.62 1.96
CA GLY A 292 7.12 -4.51 2.12
C GLY A 292 7.91 -4.51 3.43
N GLY A 293 7.65 -5.48 4.33
CA GLY A 293 8.38 -5.65 5.58
C GLY A 293 7.74 -4.98 6.79
N VAL A 294 6.46 -4.61 6.70
CA VAL A 294 5.72 -4.15 7.87
C VAL A 294 5.38 -5.36 8.74
N ALA A 295 5.82 -5.35 9.99
CA ALA A 295 5.51 -6.42 10.93
C ALA A 295 4.06 -6.29 11.42
N ILE A 296 3.26 -7.35 11.27
CA ILE A 296 1.85 -7.39 11.71
C ILE A 296 1.72 -7.14 13.21
N THR A 297 2.76 -7.49 13.98
CA THR A 297 2.83 -7.20 15.42
C THR A 297 2.99 -5.71 15.73
N GLY A 298 3.39 -4.90 14.76
CA GLY A 298 3.67 -3.47 14.91
C GLY A 298 5.14 -3.14 15.14
N GLY A 299 5.47 -1.87 15.17
CA GLY A 299 6.78 -1.35 15.55
C GLY A 299 7.89 -1.51 14.51
N ILE A 300 7.66 -2.19 13.40
CA ILE A 300 8.64 -2.39 12.32
C ILE A 300 7.98 -2.13 10.97
N GLY A 301 8.58 -1.30 10.14
CA GLY A 301 8.14 -1.02 8.77
C GLY A 301 8.88 0.18 8.17
N ARG A 302 8.96 0.21 6.83
CA ARG A 302 9.64 1.27 6.06
C ARG A 302 8.85 1.60 4.82
N VAL A 303 8.74 2.90 4.51
CA VAL A 303 8.07 3.40 3.30
C VAL A 303 8.70 2.82 2.03
N SER A 304 10.04 2.77 1.94
CA SER A 304 10.74 2.23 0.78
C SER A 304 10.41 0.76 0.49
N GLY A 305 10.25 -0.05 1.55
CA GLY A 305 9.85 -1.45 1.41
C GLY A 305 8.43 -1.57 0.83
N VAL A 306 7.49 -0.76 1.32
CA VAL A 306 6.11 -0.74 0.82
C VAL A 306 6.04 -0.31 -0.65
N ILE A 307 6.79 0.71 -1.06
CA ILE A 307 6.84 1.16 -2.46
C ILE A 307 7.41 0.06 -3.37
N LEU A 308 8.52 -0.58 -2.98
CA LEU A 308 9.09 -1.70 -3.76
C LEU A 308 8.13 -2.89 -3.86
N ALA A 309 7.42 -3.21 -2.78
CA ALA A 309 6.43 -4.27 -2.78
C ALA A 309 5.22 -3.92 -3.68
N ALA A 310 4.80 -2.66 -3.70
CA ALA A 310 3.74 -2.20 -4.59
C ALA A 310 4.13 -2.36 -6.06
N LEU A 311 5.33 -1.96 -6.44
CA LEU A 311 5.86 -2.14 -7.80
C LEU A 311 5.95 -3.62 -8.17
N LEU A 312 6.46 -4.45 -7.25
CA LEU A 312 6.55 -5.90 -7.45
C LEU A 312 5.17 -6.52 -7.75
N VAL A 313 4.17 -6.23 -6.90
CA VAL A 313 2.81 -6.76 -7.05
C VAL A 313 2.15 -6.27 -8.33
N VAL A 314 2.28 -4.98 -8.65
CA VAL A 314 1.65 -4.39 -9.83
C VAL A 314 2.24 -4.95 -11.11
N TRP A 315 3.57 -5.03 -11.24
CA TRP A 315 4.20 -5.58 -12.44
C TRP A 315 4.04 -7.09 -12.56
N LEU A 316 4.00 -7.83 -11.44
CA LEU A 316 3.62 -9.24 -11.45
C LEU A 316 2.18 -9.42 -11.97
N ASN A 317 1.23 -8.66 -11.43
CA ASN A 317 -0.16 -8.72 -11.84
C ASN A 317 -0.33 -8.35 -13.33
N ALA A 318 0.39 -7.34 -13.81
CA ALA A 318 0.40 -6.94 -15.22
C ALA A 318 0.90 -8.08 -16.13
N GLY A 319 2.00 -8.76 -15.74
CA GLY A 319 2.51 -9.93 -16.48
C GLY A 319 1.53 -11.11 -16.45
N LEU A 320 0.91 -11.39 -15.31
CA LEU A 320 -0.08 -12.48 -15.20
C LEU A 320 -1.30 -12.27 -16.08
N LEU A 321 -1.75 -11.02 -16.29
CA LEU A 321 -2.86 -10.72 -17.21
C LEU A 321 -2.50 -10.99 -18.68
N LEU A 322 -1.25 -10.81 -19.07
CA LEU A 322 -0.79 -11.16 -20.41
C LEU A 322 -0.57 -12.66 -20.59
N LEU A 323 -0.22 -13.36 -19.51
CA LEU A 323 0.04 -14.80 -19.55
C LEU A 323 -1.26 -15.63 -19.54
N PHE A 324 -2.29 -15.16 -18.82
CA PHE A 324 -3.55 -15.85 -18.64
C PHE A 324 -4.71 -14.94 -19.06
N ALA A 325 -5.41 -15.32 -20.14
CA ALA A 325 -6.51 -14.54 -20.68
C ALA A 325 -7.79 -14.63 -19.85
N GLY A 326 -8.60 -13.58 -19.87
CA GLY A 326 -9.95 -13.54 -19.31
C GLY A 326 -10.01 -13.69 -17.79
N ASN A 327 -11.09 -14.34 -17.31
CA ASN A 327 -11.35 -14.52 -15.87
C ASN A 327 -10.28 -15.36 -15.15
N VAL A 328 -9.58 -16.25 -15.86
CA VAL A 328 -8.49 -17.05 -15.31
C VAL A 328 -7.34 -16.16 -14.85
N GLY A 329 -7.01 -15.12 -15.62
CA GLY A 329 -5.99 -14.16 -15.25
C GLY A 329 -6.28 -13.47 -13.91
N ALA A 330 -7.52 -13.03 -13.70
CA ALA A 330 -7.93 -12.39 -12.44
C ALA A 330 -7.86 -13.37 -11.24
N GLN A 331 -8.23 -14.63 -11.43
CA GLN A 331 -8.15 -15.66 -10.38
C GLN A 331 -6.70 -16.01 -10.04
N ILE A 332 -5.82 -16.11 -11.04
CA ILE A 332 -4.39 -16.37 -10.83
C ILE A 332 -3.71 -15.20 -10.14
N GLN A 333 -4.09 -13.96 -10.41
CA GLN A 333 -3.58 -12.79 -9.66
C GLN A 333 -3.87 -12.93 -8.16
N LEU A 334 -5.07 -13.37 -7.77
CA LEU A 334 -5.42 -13.60 -6.37
C LEU A 334 -4.60 -14.73 -5.76
N PHE A 335 -4.46 -15.83 -6.49
CA PHE A 335 -3.64 -16.96 -6.06
C PHE A 335 -2.17 -16.54 -5.87
N ALA A 336 -1.63 -15.79 -6.84
CA ALA A 336 -0.27 -15.24 -6.76
C ALA A 336 -0.11 -14.29 -5.56
N LEU A 337 -1.07 -13.39 -5.33
CA LEU A 337 -1.04 -12.48 -4.18
C LEU A 337 -1.04 -13.24 -2.86
N GLY A 338 -1.91 -14.25 -2.71
CA GLY A 338 -1.94 -15.12 -1.52
C GLY A 338 -0.64 -15.91 -1.33
N THR A 339 -0.10 -16.46 -2.43
CA THR A 339 1.18 -17.19 -2.40
C THR A 339 2.33 -16.30 -1.99
N VAL A 340 2.43 -15.10 -2.57
CA VAL A 340 3.45 -14.10 -2.22
C VAL A 340 3.34 -13.70 -0.75
N LEU A 341 2.12 -13.50 -0.23
CA LEU A 341 1.90 -13.19 1.18
C LEU A 341 2.37 -14.31 2.10
N ILE A 342 2.04 -15.56 1.80
CA ILE A 342 2.46 -16.73 2.58
C ILE A 342 3.99 -16.84 2.57
N LEU A 343 4.62 -16.73 1.40
CA LEU A 343 6.07 -16.78 1.28
C LEU A 343 6.75 -15.64 2.04
N ALA A 344 6.22 -14.42 1.96
CA ALA A 344 6.73 -13.28 2.71
C ALA A 344 6.63 -13.50 4.24
N ALA A 345 5.50 -14.02 4.72
CA ALA A 345 5.29 -14.32 6.12
C ALA A 345 6.23 -15.44 6.61
N LEU A 346 6.42 -16.51 5.83
CA LEU A 346 7.34 -17.59 6.12
C LEU A 346 8.79 -17.13 6.18
N LEU A 347 9.23 -16.35 5.18
CA LEU A 347 10.58 -15.77 5.15
C LEU A 347 10.83 -14.87 6.36
N ASN A 348 9.82 -14.08 6.74
CA ASN A 348 9.91 -13.26 7.95
C ASN A 348 10.05 -14.11 9.21
N GLY A 349 9.25 -15.15 9.36
CA GLY A 349 9.30 -16.07 10.50
C GLY A 349 10.66 -16.76 10.61
N ILE A 350 11.23 -17.23 9.48
CA ILE A 350 12.54 -17.87 9.42
C ILE A 350 13.65 -16.86 9.76
N ALA A 351 13.61 -15.66 9.18
CA ALA A 351 14.60 -14.63 9.45
C ALA A 351 14.62 -14.22 10.93
N THR A 352 13.45 -14.01 11.53
CA THR A 352 13.31 -13.68 12.96
C THR A 352 13.85 -14.79 13.85
N ARG A 353 13.55 -16.06 13.55
CA ARG A 353 14.04 -17.22 14.34
C ARG A 353 15.54 -17.45 14.21
N ARG A 354 16.12 -17.23 13.02
CA ARG A 354 17.51 -17.61 12.72
C ARG A 354 18.52 -16.50 13.02
N TYR A 355 18.09 -15.24 12.93
CA TYR A 355 18.97 -14.06 13.05
C TYR A 355 18.57 -13.10 14.17
N GLY A 356 17.62 -13.49 15.03
CA GLY A 356 17.25 -12.73 16.23
C GLY A 356 16.73 -11.33 15.93
N GLY A 357 15.58 -11.19 15.26
CA GLY A 357 14.72 -10.02 15.36
C GLY A 357 15.32 -8.62 15.10
N THR A 358 16.38 -8.49 14.33
CA THR A 358 16.90 -7.18 13.88
C THR A 358 16.58 -7.01 12.41
N ALA A 359 15.32 -6.62 12.13
CA ALA A 359 14.92 -6.13 10.81
C ALA A 359 14.59 -4.64 10.89
#